data_89ce2a18c9a75328a6dae1af10ba09c4
#
_entry.id   89ce2a18c9a75328a6dae1af10ba09c4
#
_cell.length_a   1.000
_cell.length_b   1.000
_cell.length_c   1.000
_cell.angle_alpha   90.00
_cell.angle_beta   90.00
_cell.angle_gamma   90.00
#
_symmetry.space_group_name_H-M   'P 1'
#
loop_
_entity.id
_entity.type
_entity.pdbx_description
1 polymer ?
#
loop_
_entity_poly.entity_id
_entity_poly.type
_entity_poly.pdbx_seq_one_letter_code
_entity_poly.pdbx_strand_id
1 'polypeptide(L)'
;MIELYINGSSGRMGTTINDLVNANDEFNVTDNLTSADVVIDFSHPSSTKKIINSCLKHNIPMVIGTTGLNKDVLENIDIASKTLPIVLAANMSIGVHQLKDSLKSFIKKNKNRVNCSIEETHHLKKLDKPSGTAIEIENLIKDEDT
;
A
#
# COMPACT_ATOMS: atom_id res chain seq x y z
N MET A 1 -2.63 9.75 22.33
CA MET A 1 -2.52 8.37 21.81
C MET A 1 -3.35 8.36 20.54
N ILE A 2 -2.83 7.82 19.45
CA ILE A 2 -3.51 7.76 18.15
C ILE A 2 -4.27 6.43 18.07
N GLU A 3 -5.57 6.49 17.86
CA GLU A 3 -6.44 5.33 17.73
C GLU A 3 -6.39 4.77 16.31
N LEU A 4 -5.96 3.53 16.15
CA LEU A 4 -5.81 2.84 14.88
C LEU A 4 -6.90 1.78 14.71
N TYR A 5 -7.62 1.82 13.58
CA TYR A 5 -8.46 0.70 13.17
C TYR A 5 -7.72 -0.11 12.10
N ILE A 6 -7.53 -1.43 12.35
CA ILE A 6 -6.79 -2.31 11.44
C ILE A 6 -7.77 -3.18 10.67
N ASN A 7 -8.02 -2.84 9.40
CA ASN A 7 -8.77 -3.69 8.49
C ASN A 7 -7.88 -4.85 8.01
N GLY A 8 -8.25 -6.07 8.35
CA GLY A 8 -7.42 -7.26 8.14
C GLY A 8 -6.53 -7.61 9.36
N SER A 9 -6.94 -7.25 10.57
CA SER A 9 -6.22 -7.46 11.84
C SER A 9 -5.82 -8.92 12.10
N SER A 10 -6.57 -9.90 11.60
CA SER A 10 -6.26 -11.34 11.72
C SER A 10 -5.28 -11.87 10.66
N GLY A 11 -4.93 -11.07 9.66
CA GLY A 11 -3.96 -11.43 8.64
C GLY A 11 -2.52 -11.28 9.12
N ARG A 12 -1.55 -11.76 8.34
CA ARG A 12 -0.11 -11.68 8.69
C ARG A 12 0.34 -10.25 8.97
N MET A 13 0.01 -9.30 8.11
CA MET A 13 0.37 -7.90 8.32
C MET A 13 -0.40 -7.30 9.50
N GLY A 14 -1.71 -7.60 9.61
CA GLY A 14 -2.52 -7.11 10.71
C GLY A 14 -2.02 -7.55 12.08
N THR A 15 -1.64 -8.81 12.25
CA THR A 15 -1.04 -9.31 13.50
C THR A 15 0.30 -8.63 13.80
N THR A 16 1.18 -8.48 12.79
CA THR A 16 2.45 -7.77 12.98
C THR A 16 2.25 -6.31 13.39
N ILE A 17 1.27 -5.62 12.80
CA ILE A 17 0.94 -4.23 13.15
C ILE A 17 0.40 -4.17 14.59
N ASN A 18 -0.49 -5.07 14.98
CA ASN A 18 -0.98 -5.16 16.37
C ASN A 18 0.17 -5.35 17.37
N ASP A 19 1.12 -6.23 17.06
CA ASP A 19 2.28 -6.47 17.94
C ASP A 19 3.15 -5.22 18.08
N LEU A 20 3.37 -4.49 16.98
CA LEU A 20 4.12 -3.23 16.99
C LEU A 20 3.42 -2.12 17.75
N VAL A 21 2.10 -2.00 17.59
CA VAL A 21 1.28 -1.01 18.31
C VAL A 21 1.30 -1.30 19.81
N ASN A 22 1.14 -2.57 20.21
CA ASN A 22 1.19 -2.97 21.62
C ASN A 22 2.56 -2.72 22.29
N ALA A 23 3.62 -2.56 21.51
CA ALA A 23 4.97 -2.23 21.99
C ALA A 23 5.26 -0.71 21.96
N ASN A 24 4.29 0.13 21.64
CA ASN A 24 4.47 1.58 21.45
C ASN A 24 3.35 2.37 22.13
N ASP A 25 3.71 3.21 23.09
CA ASP A 25 2.75 3.99 23.90
C ASP A 25 2.09 5.16 23.13
N GLU A 26 2.51 5.45 21.88
CA GLU A 26 1.94 6.52 21.07
C GLU A 26 0.63 6.10 20.38
N PHE A 27 0.43 4.78 20.20
CA PHE A 27 -0.67 4.23 19.44
C PHE A 27 -1.54 3.29 20.29
N ASN A 28 -2.80 3.16 19.91
CA ASN A 28 -3.74 2.17 20.45
C ASN A 28 -4.54 1.56 19.30
N VAL A 29 -4.99 0.30 19.45
CA VAL A 29 -5.88 -0.35 18.48
C VAL A 29 -7.30 -0.30 18.98
N THR A 30 -8.19 0.18 18.13
CA THR A 30 -9.64 0.19 18.40
C THR A 30 -10.39 -0.77 17.48
N ASP A 31 -11.40 -1.45 18.00
CA ASP A 31 -12.32 -2.27 17.21
C ASP A 31 -13.48 -1.43 16.62
N ASN A 32 -13.61 -0.18 17.04
CA ASN A 32 -14.63 0.74 16.56
C ASN A 32 -14.06 1.70 15.53
N LEU A 33 -14.38 1.48 14.25
CA LEU A 33 -13.92 2.33 13.15
C LEU A 33 -14.26 3.82 13.38
N THR A 34 -15.42 4.13 13.93
CA THR A 34 -15.86 5.54 14.08
C THR A 34 -15.09 6.31 15.16
N SER A 35 -14.34 5.63 16.01
CA SER A 35 -13.46 6.23 17.01
C SER A 35 -11.98 6.23 16.58
N ALA A 36 -11.67 5.74 15.39
CA ALA A 36 -10.31 5.70 14.90
C ALA A 36 -9.86 7.06 14.36
N ASP A 37 -8.61 7.42 14.64
CA ASP A 37 -7.94 8.56 14.02
C ASP A 37 -7.39 8.22 12.64
N VAL A 38 -7.01 6.96 12.41
CA VAL A 38 -6.49 6.43 11.14
C VAL A 38 -6.94 4.99 10.92
N VAL A 39 -7.28 4.66 9.69
CA VAL A 39 -7.50 3.27 9.24
C VAL A 39 -6.26 2.76 8.53
N ILE A 40 -5.77 1.57 8.95
CA ILE A 40 -4.71 0.83 8.27
C ILE A 40 -5.35 -0.40 7.60
N ASP A 41 -5.22 -0.51 6.27
CA ASP A 41 -5.85 -1.58 5.49
C ASP A 41 -4.81 -2.50 4.84
N PHE A 42 -4.67 -3.72 5.38
CA PHE A 42 -3.96 -4.86 4.80
C PHE A 42 -4.88 -6.06 4.72
N SER A 43 -5.94 -5.94 3.94
CA SER A 43 -7.01 -6.93 3.89
C SER A 43 -7.18 -7.56 2.49
N HIS A 44 -8.38 -7.54 1.97
CA HIS A 44 -8.74 -8.03 0.64
C HIS A 44 -9.42 -6.91 -0.15
N PRO A 45 -9.25 -6.81 -1.50
CA PRO A 45 -9.84 -5.75 -2.32
C PRO A 45 -11.33 -5.47 -2.08
N SER A 46 -12.12 -6.53 -1.86
CA SER A 46 -13.55 -6.38 -1.55
C SER A 46 -13.84 -5.74 -0.18
N SER A 47 -12.93 -5.90 0.78
CA SER A 47 -12.99 -5.24 2.10
C SER A 47 -12.54 -3.80 1.98
N THR A 48 -11.46 -3.54 1.26
CA THR A 48 -10.95 -2.19 0.97
C THR A 48 -12.05 -1.29 0.41
N LYS A 49 -12.82 -1.77 -0.56
CA LYS A 49 -13.94 -1.01 -1.13
C LYS A 49 -14.98 -0.60 -0.09
N LYS A 50 -15.31 -1.48 0.84
CA LYS A 50 -16.29 -1.21 1.91
C LYS A 50 -15.75 -0.20 2.92
N ILE A 51 -14.48 -0.37 3.33
CA ILE A 51 -13.88 0.47 4.36
C ILE A 51 -13.68 1.91 3.88
N ILE A 52 -13.35 2.14 2.59
CA ILE A 52 -13.24 3.48 1.98
C ILE A 52 -14.54 4.27 2.19
N ASN A 53 -15.70 3.67 1.92
CA ASN A 53 -16.98 4.34 2.10
C ASN A 53 -17.24 4.74 3.56
N SER A 54 -16.82 3.91 4.50
CA SER A 54 -16.93 4.21 5.93
C SER A 54 -15.98 5.35 6.32
N CYS A 55 -14.75 5.34 5.82
CA CYS A 55 -13.77 6.39 6.08
C CYS A 55 -14.24 7.74 5.50
N LEU A 56 -14.79 7.75 4.28
CA LEU A 56 -15.39 8.95 3.69
C LEU A 56 -16.51 9.52 4.56
N LYS A 57 -17.41 8.66 5.05
CA LYS A 57 -18.54 9.09 5.89
C LYS A 57 -18.10 9.73 7.21
N HIS A 58 -16.99 9.25 7.79
CA HIS A 58 -16.50 9.67 9.10
C HIS A 58 -15.27 10.58 9.03
N ASN A 59 -14.82 10.94 7.81
CA ASN A 59 -13.63 11.77 7.55
C ASN A 59 -12.35 11.21 8.20
N ILE A 60 -12.11 9.90 8.05
CA ILE A 60 -10.97 9.20 8.67
C ILE A 60 -9.89 8.93 7.62
N PRO A 61 -8.64 9.41 7.81
CA PRO A 61 -7.50 9.13 6.95
C PRO A 61 -7.21 7.63 6.81
N MET A 62 -6.58 7.24 5.70
CA MET A 62 -6.29 5.83 5.42
C MET A 62 -4.85 5.58 4.98
N VAL A 63 -4.31 4.43 5.41
CA VAL A 63 -3.10 3.81 4.86
C VAL A 63 -3.48 2.48 4.24
N ILE A 64 -3.33 2.34 2.93
CA ILE A 64 -3.77 1.16 2.18
C ILE A 64 -2.55 0.42 1.63
N GLY A 65 -2.31 -0.78 2.17
CA GLY A 65 -1.30 -1.72 1.71
C GLY A 65 -1.88 -2.98 1.07
N THR A 66 -3.22 -3.04 0.92
CA THR A 66 -3.90 -4.13 0.22
C THR A 66 -3.48 -4.15 -1.25
N THR A 67 -3.03 -5.30 -1.74
CA THR A 67 -2.62 -5.51 -3.14
C THR A 67 -3.72 -6.17 -3.97
N GLY A 68 -3.54 -6.23 -5.30
CA GLY A 68 -4.53 -6.84 -6.19
C GLY A 68 -5.82 -6.03 -6.34
N LEU A 69 -5.76 -4.72 -6.12
CA LEU A 69 -6.89 -3.81 -6.30
C LEU A 69 -7.27 -3.73 -7.77
N ASN A 70 -8.54 -3.94 -8.08
CA ASN A 70 -9.06 -3.77 -9.43
C ASN A 70 -9.31 -2.29 -9.74
N LYS A 71 -9.59 -2.00 -11.02
CA LYS A 71 -9.80 -0.64 -11.51
C LYS A 71 -10.91 0.11 -10.74
N ASP A 72 -12.00 -0.55 -10.44
CA ASP A 72 -13.13 0.02 -9.70
C ASP A 72 -12.73 0.46 -8.26
N VAL A 73 -11.92 -0.34 -7.56
CA VAL A 73 -11.41 0.03 -6.23
C VAL A 73 -10.41 1.19 -6.33
N LEU A 74 -9.52 1.19 -7.35
CA LEU A 74 -8.57 2.27 -7.57
C LEU A 74 -9.26 3.59 -7.89
N GLU A 75 -10.32 3.57 -8.70
CA GLU A 75 -11.16 4.76 -8.98
C GLU A 75 -11.84 5.28 -7.70
N ASN A 76 -12.34 4.38 -6.84
CA ASN A 76 -12.91 4.79 -5.54
C ASN A 76 -11.86 5.43 -4.63
N ILE A 77 -10.62 4.91 -4.62
CA ILE A 77 -9.51 5.50 -3.86
C ILE A 77 -9.17 6.89 -4.41
N ASP A 78 -9.08 7.06 -5.73
CA ASP A 78 -8.83 8.36 -6.37
C ASP A 78 -9.90 9.39 -6.00
N ILE A 79 -11.17 9.01 -6.06
CA ILE A 79 -12.27 9.87 -5.65
C ILE A 79 -12.16 10.25 -4.17
N ALA A 80 -11.93 9.27 -3.31
CA ALA A 80 -11.81 9.48 -1.86
C ALA A 80 -10.61 10.36 -1.49
N SER A 81 -9.48 10.23 -2.20
CA SER A 81 -8.26 11.00 -1.95
C SER A 81 -8.42 12.51 -2.18
N LYS A 82 -9.47 12.94 -2.88
CA LYS A 82 -9.80 14.37 -3.05
C LYS A 82 -10.33 15.03 -1.78
N THR A 83 -10.78 14.22 -0.83
CA THR A 83 -11.35 14.70 0.44
C THR A 83 -10.65 14.13 1.67
N LEU A 84 -10.04 12.95 1.56
CA LEU A 84 -9.34 12.27 2.65
C LEU A 84 -7.83 12.19 2.37
N PRO A 85 -6.97 12.36 3.38
CA PRO A 85 -5.59 11.93 3.29
C PRO A 85 -5.51 10.40 3.12
N ILE A 86 -5.00 9.94 1.97
CA ILE A 86 -4.82 8.52 1.69
C ILE A 86 -3.39 8.24 1.25
N VAL A 87 -2.74 7.31 1.93
CA VAL A 87 -1.48 6.70 1.48
C VAL A 87 -1.82 5.35 0.84
N LEU A 88 -1.54 5.20 -0.44
CA LEU A 88 -1.67 3.93 -1.17
C LEU A 88 -0.28 3.46 -1.61
N ALA A 89 0.15 2.28 -1.16
CA ALA A 89 1.41 1.71 -1.59
C ALA A 89 1.35 0.18 -1.60
N ALA A 90 1.72 -0.43 -2.72
CA ALA A 90 1.82 -1.88 -2.86
C ALA A 90 2.98 -2.46 -2.04
N ASN A 91 3.98 -1.65 -1.74
CA ASN A 91 5.13 -2.01 -0.92
C ASN A 91 5.60 -0.81 -0.09
N MET A 92 5.64 -0.99 1.23
CA MET A 92 6.04 0.05 2.19
C MET A 92 7.45 -0.21 2.77
N SER A 93 8.25 -1.09 2.13
CA SER A 93 9.63 -1.34 2.53
C SER A 93 10.53 -0.15 2.18
N ILE A 94 11.24 0.39 3.16
CA ILE A 94 12.23 1.45 2.97
C ILE A 94 13.31 0.99 1.98
N GLY A 95 13.76 -0.27 2.06
CA GLY A 95 14.75 -0.83 1.14
C GLY A 95 14.28 -0.87 -0.31
N VAL A 96 13.01 -1.22 -0.54
CA VAL A 96 12.42 -1.18 -1.90
C VAL A 96 12.30 0.26 -2.40
N HIS A 97 11.95 1.22 -1.55
CA HIS A 97 11.90 2.63 -1.92
C HIS A 97 13.29 3.13 -2.35
N GLN A 98 14.33 2.87 -1.55
CA GLN A 98 15.73 3.23 -1.87
C GLN A 98 16.21 2.56 -3.16
N LEU A 99 15.83 1.29 -3.41
CA LEU A 99 16.12 0.60 -4.66
C LEU A 99 15.48 1.32 -5.85
N LYS A 100 14.21 1.70 -5.76
CA LYS A 100 13.50 2.43 -6.82
C LYS A 100 14.18 3.78 -7.12
N ASP A 101 14.59 4.54 -6.12
CA ASP A 101 15.28 5.82 -6.29
C ASP A 101 16.65 5.63 -6.96
N SER A 102 17.39 4.61 -6.55
CA SER A 102 18.69 4.27 -7.15
C SER A 102 18.54 3.84 -8.60
N LEU A 103 17.55 3.01 -8.90
CA LEU A 103 17.22 2.53 -10.24
C LEU A 103 16.82 3.70 -11.16
N LYS A 104 15.94 4.58 -10.68
CA LYS A 104 15.53 5.79 -11.38
C LYS A 104 16.72 6.64 -11.77
N SER A 105 17.62 6.89 -10.83
CA SER A 105 18.84 7.66 -11.07
C SER A 105 19.77 6.98 -12.07
N PHE A 106 19.89 5.65 -12.00
CA PHE A 106 20.72 4.86 -12.92
C PHE A 106 20.18 4.90 -14.35
N ILE A 107 18.88 4.66 -14.56
CA ILE A 107 18.25 4.65 -15.88
C ILE A 107 18.38 6.04 -16.52
N LYS A 108 18.06 7.11 -15.77
CA LYS A 108 18.16 8.48 -16.25
C LYS A 108 19.57 8.84 -16.76
N LYS A 109 20.62 8.34 -16.09
CA LYS A 109 22.02 8.56 -16.50
C LYS A 109 22.46 7.71 -17.68
N ASN A 110 21.79 6.58 -17.92
CA ASN A 110 22.15 5.59 -18.93
C ASN A 110 21.06 5.38 -19.99
N LYS A 111 20.20 6.38 -20.19
CA LYS A 111 19.10 6.34 -21.16
C LYS A 111 19.63 5.88 -22.54
N ASN A 112 18.93 4.95 -23.18
CA ASN A 112 19.31 4.34 -24.47
C ASN A 112 20.65 3.55 -24.47
N ARG A 113 21.23 3.25 -23.30
CA ARG A 113 22.50 2.50 -23.19
C ARG A 113 22.35 1.16 -22.50
N VAL A 114 21.20 0.92 -21.87
CA VAL A 114 20.93 -0.29 -21.10
C VAL A 114 19.57 -0.88 -21.47
N ASN A 115 19.49 -2.22 -21.45
CA ASN A 115 18.22 -2.92 -21.50
C ASN A 115 17.91 -3.44 -20.09
N CYS A 116 16.69 -3.26 -19.65
CA CYS A 116 16.25 -3.70 -18.33
C CYS A 116 15.34 -4.92 -18.46
N SER A 117 15.52 -5.91 -17.58
CA SER A 117 14.59 -7.01 -17.37
C SER A 117 14.29 -7.14 -15.89
N ILE A 118 13.07 -7.58 -15.56
CA ILE A 118 12.64 -7.81 -14.17
C ILE A 118 12.36 -9.29 -14.02
N GLU A 119 13.02 -9.91 -13.05
CA GLU A 119 12.74 -11.27 -12.62
C GLU A 119 12.35 -11.27 -11.14
N GLU A 120 11.26 -11.94 -10.79
CA GLU A 120 10.81 -12.06 -9.42
C GLU A 120 10.51 -13.51 -9.04
N THR A 121 10.80 -13.87 -7.81
CA THR A 121 10.51 -15.18 -7.25
C THR A 121 9.64 -15.03 -6.01
N HIS A 122 8.55 -15.78 -5.96
CA HIS A 122 7.60 -15.77 -4.86
C HIS A 122 7.21 -17.18 -4.44
N HIS A 123 6.66 -17.31 -3.24
CA HIS A 123 6.08 -18.55 -2.78
C HIS A 123 4.86 -18.96 -3.66
N LEU A 124 4.57 -20.25 -3.73
CA LEU A 124 3.53 -20.80 -4.60
C LEU A 124 2.10 -20.27 -4.34
N LYS A 125 1.83 -19.78 -3.12
CA LYS A 125 0.51 -19.24 -2.72
C LYS A 125 0.26 -17.78 -3.13
N LYS A 126 1.22 -17.11 -3.81
CA LYS A 126 1.02 -15.75 -4.28
C LYS A 126 0.03 -15.72 -5.45
N LEU A 127 -1.04 -14.94 -5.31
CA LEU A 127 -2.13 -14.87 -6.29
C LEU A 127 -1.89 -13.80 -7.36
N ASP A 128 -1.35 -12.65 -6.98
CA ASP A 128 -1.05 -11.52 -7.89
C ASP A 128 0.30 -11.75 -8.59
N LYS A 129 0.26 -11.88 -9.91
CA LYS A 129 1.44 -12.05 -10.78
C LYS A 129 1.22 -11.25 -12.06
N PRO A 130 2.12 -10.30 -12.40
CA PRO A 130 3.27 -9.81 -11.62
C PRO A 130 2.87 -9.18 -10.28
N SER A 131 3.84 -9.09 -9.33
CA SER A 131 3.59 -8.43 -8.06
C SER A 131 3.38 -6.91 -8.24
N GLY A 132 2.70 -6.26 -7.29
CA GLY A 132 2.57 -4.81 -7.29
C GLY A 132 3.92 -4.09 -7.34
N THR A 133 4.94 -4.60 -6.64
CA THR A 133 6.31 -4.07 -6.68
C THR A 133 6.95 -4.20 -8.05
N ALA A 134 6.78 -5.34 -8.74
CA ALA A 134 7.30 -5.54 -10.09
C ALA A 134 6.65 -4.58 -11.09
N ILE A 135 5.32 -4.40 -10.99
CA ILE A 135 4.58 -3.45 -11.83
C ILE A 135 5.06 -2.00 -11.59
N GLU A 136 5.27 -1.60 -10.32
CA GLU A 136 5.79 -0.28 -9.99
C GLU A 136 7.19 -0.04 -10.58
N ILE A 137 8.08 -1.04 -10.50
CA ILE A 137 9.43 -0.96 -11.09
C ILE A 137 9.35 -0.93 -12.62
N GLU A 138 8.49 -1.72 -13.24
CA GLU A 138 8.28 -1.71 -14.69
C GLU A 138 7.82 -0.33 -15.18
N ASN A 139 6.83 0.26 -14.51
CA ASN A 139 6.35 1.60 -14.84
C ASN A 139 7.45 2.65 -14.68
N LEU A 140 8.24 2.59 -13.58
CA LEU A 140 9.36 3.48 -13.36
C LEU A 140 10.40 3.39 -14.49
N ILE A 141 10.70 2.17 -14.97
CA ILE A 141 11.64 1.96 -16.08
C ILE A 141 11.07 2.60 -17.36
N LYS A 142 9.80 2.35 -17.67
CA LYS A 142 9.14 2.91 -18.86
C LYS A 142 9.11 4.45 -18.85
N ASP A 143 8.78 5.04 -17.71
CA ASP A 143 8.65 6.50 -17.56
C ASP A 143 10.00 7.22 -17.72
N GLU A 144 11.10 6.61 -17.28
CA GLU A 144 12.43 7.22 -17.39
C GLU A 144 13.13 6.91 -18.73
N ASP A 145 12.67 5.91 -19.47
CA ASP A 145 13.21 5.55 -20.80
C ASP A 145 12.53 6.34 -21.94
N THR A 146 11.41 7.02 -21.63
CA THR A 146 10.69 7.90 -22.58
C THR A 146 11.26 9.30 -22.55
#